data_dc3cd24fef1d206d6949230974f80fd1
#
_entry.id   dc3cd24fef1d206d6949230974f80fd1
#
_cell.length_a   1.000
_cell.length_b   1.000
_cell.length_c   1.000
_cell.angle_alpha   90.00
_cell.angle_beta   90.00
_cell.angle_gamma   90.00
#
_symmetry.space_group_name_H-M   'P 1'
#
loop_
_entity.id
_entity.type
_entity.pdbx_description
1 polymer ?
#
loop_
_entity_poly.entity_id
_entity_poly.type
_entity_poly.pdbx_seq_one_letter_code
_entity_poly.pdbx_strand_id
1 'polypeptide(L)'
;ANTTGYANNAMGFNALGANTTGYLNTAVGHSALLQTTTGTHNTSIGSSSGDGVITGTNNCFVGHYARAGSGGGTNNANVIGYNVSGETNYTTLGSGTADIRAVNGTATWATVSDERYKKDIVDSTAGLSFINALQPRTWKYKTLGELPETFNAYEAESTEVFKNTQTNHGFIAQ
;
A
#
# COMPACT_ATOMS: atom_id res chain seq x y z
N ALA A 1 -9.18 31.27 -6.69
CA ALA A 1 -10.22 32.27 -6.41
C ALA A 1 -11.51 31.60 -5.96
N ASN A 2 -11.66 31.47 -4.64
CA ASN A 2 -12.88 30.91 -4.05
C ASN A 2 -14.08 31.80 -4.36
N THR A 3 -15.14 31.28 -4.99
CA THR A 3 -16.33 32.03 -5.35
C THR A 3 -17.51 31.80 -4.40
N THR A 4 -17.84 30.54 -4.16
CA THR A 4 -18.95 30.16 -3.28
C THR A 4 -18.59 29.01 -2.33
N GLY A 5 -17.34 28.54 -2.38
CA GLY A 5 -16.86 27.53 -1.45
C GLY A 5 -16.79 28.04 -0.01
N TYR A 6 -17.08 27.16 0.95
CA TYR A 6 -17.17 27.53 2.36
C TYR A 6 -16.47 26.49 3.25
N ALA A 7 -16.19 26.83 4.49
CA ALA A 7 -15.56 25.97 5.47
C ALA A 7 -14.22 25.35 4.99
N ASN A 8 -13.44 26.07 4.20
CA ASN A 8 -12.12 25.66 3.75
C ASN A 8 -11.03 26.25 4.64
N ASN A 9 -10.05 25.45 5.00
CA ASN A 9 -8.83 25.87 5.70
C ASN A 9 -7.65 25.81 4.73
N ALA A 10 -7.01 26.92 4.44
CA ALA A 10 -5.85 27.00 3.58
C ALA A 10 -4.70 27.70 4.30
N MET A 11 -3.58 27.00 4.51
CA MET A 11 -2.39 27.52 5.15
C MET A 11 -1.18 27.22 4.28
N GLY A 12 -0.68 28.20 3.58
CA GLY A 12 0.47 28.12 2.69
C GLY A 12 0.29 28.87 1.38
N PHE A 13 1.40 29.15 0.71
CA PHE A 13 1.37 29.81 -0.59
C PHE A 13 0.63 28.94 -1.61
N ASN A 14 -0.37 29.50 -2.29
CA ASN A 14 -1.23 28.81 -3.26
C ASN A 14 -2.01 27.59 -2.72
N ALA A 15 -2.13 27.40 -1.42
CA ALA A 15 -3.02 26.38 -0.89
C ALA A 15 -4.47 26.65 -1.33
N LEU A 16 -5.15 25.65 -1.91
CA LEU A 16 -6.49 25.78 -2.52
C LEU A 16 -6.60 26.91 -3.57
N GLY A 17 -5.50 27.20 -4.28
CA GLY A 17 -5.42 28.36 -5.17
C GLY A 17 -6.43 28.38 -6.31
N ALA A 18 -6.84 27.23 -6.83
CA ALA A 18 -7.83 27.10 -7.90
C ALA A 18 -9.26 26.85 -7.39
N ASN A 19 -9.49 26.78 -6.07
CA ASN A 19 -10.82 26.43 -5.55
C ASN A 19 -11.89 27.46 -5.94
N THR A 20 -13.03 26.98 -6.43
CA THR A 20 -14.17 27.81 -6.81
C THR A 20 -15.38 27.57 -5.93
N THR A 21 -15.89 26.36 -5.92
CA THR A 21 -17.10 25.98 -5.18
C THR A 21 -16.88 24.84 -4.18
N GLY A 22 -15.65 24.26 -4.14
CA GLY A 22 -15.29 23.22 -3.19
C GLY A 22 -15.41 23.69 -1.74
N TYR A 23 -15.81 22.80 -0.85
CA TYR A 23 -16.05 23.10 0.55
C TYR A 23 -15.53 22.00 1.48
N LEU A 24 -15.35 22.33 2.78
CA LEU A 24 -14.84 21.42 3.81
C LEU A 24 -13.47 20.80 3.44
N ASN A 25 -12.61 21.57 2.78
CA ASN A 25 -11.24 21.12 2.48
C ASN A 25 -10.25 21.72 3.48
N THR A 26 -9.25 20.95 3.85
CA THR A 26 -8.11 21.39 4.66
C THR A 26 -6.83 21.22 3.85
N ALA A 27 -6.14 22.32 3.58
CA ALA A 27 -4.89 22.35 2.82
C ALA A 27 -3.81 23.08 3.62
N VAL A 28 -2.78 22.35 4.04
CA VAL A 28 -1.65 22.90 4.81
C VAL A 28 -0.34 22.59 4.08
N GLY A 29 0.29 23.60 3.55
CA GLY A 29 1.55 23.49 2.83
C GLY A 29 1.55 24.32 1.53
N HIS A 30 2.77 24.55 0.99
CA HIS A 30 2.92 25.21 -0.30
C HIS A 30 2.20 24.41 -1.39
N SER A 31 1.28 25.04 -2.12
CA SER A 31 0.51 24.42 -3.21
C SER A 31 -0.30 23.16 -2.81
N ALA A 32 -0.65 23.01 -1.53
CA ALA A 32 -1.53 21.92 -1.10
C ALA A 32 -2.92 22.09 -1.74
N LEU A 33 -3.48 21.04 -2.34
CA LEU A 33 -4.75 21.03 -3.09
C LEU A 33 -4.85 22.17 -4.13
N LEU A 34 -3.73 22.54 -4.75
CA LEU A 34 -3.67 23.67 -5.67
C LEU A 34 -4.69 23.60 -6.79
N GLN A 35 -4.89 22.40 -7.37
CA GLN A 35 -5.73 22.17 -8.55
C GLN A 35 -7.19 21.90 -8.23
N THR A 36 -7.54 21.79 -6.96
CA THR A 36 -8.92 21.51 -6.53
C THR A 36 -9.83 22.67 -6.90
N THR A 37 -10.88 22.40 -7.68
CA THR A 37 -11.87 23.39 -8.12
C THR A 37 -13.21 23.23 -7.40
N THR A 38 -13.79 22.05 -7.46
CA THR A 38 -15.11 21.71 -6.88
C THR A 38 -15.04 20.56 -5.87
N GLY A 39 -13.85 19.97 -5.66
CA GLY A 39 -13.63 18.88 -4.70
C GLY A 39 -13.99 19.26 -3.27
N THR A 40 -14.45 18.27 -2.49
CA THR A 40 -14.96 18.51 -1.14
C THR A 40 -14.44 17.48 -0.14
N HIS A 41 -14.39 17.85 1.16
CA HIS A 41 -14.00 16.93 2.24
C HIS A 41 -12.58 16.35 2.04
N ASN A 42 -11.67 17.09 1.45
CA ASN A 42 -10.29 16.64 1.27
C ASN A 42 -9.39 17.25 2.36
N THR A 43 -8.53 16.43 2.92
CA THR A 43 -7.47 16.85 3.84
C THR A 43 -6.12 16.63 3.19
N SER A 44 -5.29 17.66 3.13
CA SER A 44 -4.00 17.62 2.47
C SER A 44 -2.95 18.38 3.29
N ILE A 45 -1.93 17.67 3.74
CA ILE A 45 -0.88 18.22 4.61
C ILE A 45 0.49 17.90 4.01
N GLY A 46 1.20 18.93 3.59
CA GLY A 46 2.51 18.84 2.97
C GLY A 46 2.64 19.69 1.71
N SER A 47 3.86 19.99 1.30
CA SER A 47 4.11 20.72 0.05
C SER A 47 3.64 19.90 -1.16
N SER A 48 2.87 20.50 -2.04
CA SER A 48 2.25 19.88 -3.23
C SER A 48 1.45 18.60 -2.90
N SER A 49 0.97 18.49 -1.68
CA SER A 49 0.11 17.41 -1.24
C SER A 49 -1.28 17.57 -1.87
N GLY A 50 -1.91 16.46 -2.28
CA GLY A 50 -3.19 16.46 -2.98
C GLY A 50 -3.10 16.95 -4.42
N ASP A 51 -1.90 17.00 -5.02
CA ASP A 51 -1.75 17.31 -6.44
C ASP A 51 -2.54 16.32 -7.30
N GLY A 52 -3.17 16.82 -8.36
CA GLY A 52 -4.05 16.03 -9.24
C GLY A 52 -5.49 15.87 -8.72
N VAL A 53 -5.86 16.34 -7.52
CA VAL A 53 -7.26 16.38 -7.09
C VAL A 53 -7.94 17.62 -7.67
N ILE A 54 -8.85 17.44 -8.62
CA ILE A 54 -9.62 18.54 -9.24
C ILE A 54 -11.04 18.58 -8.68
N THR A 55 -11.76 17.49 -8.78
CA THR A 55 -13.16 17.33 -8.35
C THR A 55 -13.34 16.23 -7.29
N GLY A 56 -12.27 15.56 -6.90
CA GLY A 56 -12.29 14.42 -5.97
C GLY A 56 -12.81 14.78 -4.58
N THR A 57 -13.33 13.77 -3.88
CA THR A 57 -13.95 13.94 -2.56
C THR A 57 -13.47 12.91 -1.54
N ASN A 58 -13.50 13.29 -0.24
CA ASN A 58 -13.20 12.41 0.88
C ASN A 58 -11.78 11.82 0.84
N ASN A 59 -10.80 12.61 0.42
CA ASN A 59 -9.42 12.15 0.34
C ASN A 59 -8.57 12.68 1.51
N CYS A 60 -7.58 11.89 1.90
CA CYS A 60 -6.57 12.27 2.88
C CYS A 60 -5.17 12.09 2.27
N PHE A 61 -4.43 13.19 2.13
CA PHE A 61 -3.05 13.21 1.62
C PHE A 61 -2.12 13.78 2.69
N VAL A 62 -1.14 13.01 3.13
CA VAL A 62 -0.16 13.45 4.13
C VAL A 62 1.24 13.16 3.63
N GLY A 63 2.02 14.22 3.44
CA GLY A 63 3.42 14.15 3.00
C GLY A 63 3.68 15.00 1.76
N HIS A 64 4.96 15.26 1.49
CA HIS A 64 5.37 15.99 0.29
C HIS A 64 5.00 15.19 -0.95
N TYR A 65 4.23 15.81 -1.84
CA TYR A 65 3.82 15.21 -3.11
C TYR A 65 3.05 13.88 -2.94
N ALA A 66 2.37 13.69 -1.79
CA ALA A 66 1.32 12.68 -1.66
C ALA A 66 0.12 13.14 -2.51
N ARG A 67 -0.24 12.41 -3.56
CA ARG A 67 -1.11 12.93 -4.62
C ARG A 67 -2.20 11.95 -5.05
N ALA A 68 -3.16 12.46 -5.80
CA ALA A 68 -4.14 11.63 -6.50
C ALA A 68 -3.49 10.85 -7.66
N GLY A 69 -4.03 9.71 -7.98
CA GLY A 69 -3.77 9.01 -9.24
C GLY A 69 -4.33 9.76 -10.44
N SER A 70 -4.42 9.08 -11.58
CA SER A 70 -4.82 9.71 -12.84
C SER A 70 -6.30 10.16 -12.83
N GLY A 71 -6.58 11.31 -13.46
CA GLY A 71 -7.95 11.68 -13.84
C GLY A 71 -8.65 12.73 -12.99
N GLY A 72 -8.04 13.27 -11.95
CA GLY A 72 -8.55 14.42 -11.19
C GLY A 72 -9.77 14.19 -10.28
N GLY A 73 -10.44 13.05 -10.41
CA GLY A 73 -11.65 12.69 -9.67
C GLY A 73 -11.44 11.59 -8.61
N THR A 74 -10.23 11.45 -8.06
CA THR A 74 -9.94 10.45 -7.01
C THR A 74 -10.81 10.67 -5.78
N ASN A 75 -11.44 9.60 -5.29
CA ASN A 75 -12.36 9.64 -4.15
C ASN A 75 -12.00 8.58 -3.10
N ASN A 76 -12.23 8.90 -1.83
CA ASN A 76 -12.00 7.99 -0.70
C ASN A 76 -10.57 7.41 -0.67
N ALA A 77 -9.58 8.16 -1.09
CA ALA A 77 -8.18 7.76 -1.07
C ALA A 77 -7.49 8.26 0.22
N ASN A 78 -6.75 7.37 0.86
CA ASN A 78 -5.83 7.74 1.94
C ASN A 78 -4.40 7.53 1.42
N VAL A 79 -3.59 8.58 1.37
CA VAL A 79 -2.25 8.56 0.79
C VAL A 79 -1.27 9.18 1.78
N ILE A 80 -0.34 8.40 2.28
CA ILE A 80 0.63 8.85 3.27
C ILE A 80 2.04 8.52 2.80
N GLY A 81 2.89 9.53 2.71
CA GLY A 81 4.30 9.34 2.38
C GLY A 81 4.87 10.39 1.43
N TYR A 82 6.04 10.09 0.90
CA TYR A 82 6.79 10.98 0.01
C TYR A 82 6.60 10.54 -1.44
N ASN A 83 6.12 11.45 -2.31
CA ASN A 83 5.95 11.21 -3.76
C ASN A 83 5.13 9.94 -4.08
N VAL A 84 4.05 9.73 -3.35
CA VAL A 84 3.17 8.55 -3.45
C VAL A 84 1.89 8.93 -4.18
N SER A 85 1.41 8.05 -5.06
CA SER A 85 0.15 8.22 -5.79
C SER A 85 -0.93 7.29 -5.25
N GLY A 86 -2.10 7.85 -4.94
CA GLY A 86 -3.26 7.11 -4.45
C GLY A 86 -4.33 6.86 -5.53
N GLU A 87 -5.11 5.85 -5.33
CA GLU A 87 -6.23 5.47 -6.19
C GLU A 87 -7.56 5.57 -5.42
N THR A 88 -8.65 5.70 -6.17
CA THR A 88 -10.00 5.72 -5.60
C THR A 88 -10.29 4.47 -4.77
N ASN A 89 -10.77 4.66 -3.54
CA ASN A 89 -11.08 3.60 -2.58
C ASN A 89 -9.85 2.79 -2.09
N TYR A 90 -8.66 3.36 -2.12
CA TYR A 90 -7.46 2.72 -1.58
C TYR A 90 -6.81 3.52 -0.46
N THR A 91 -6.18 2.81 0.46
CA THR A 91 -5.17 3.36 1.37
C THR A 91 -3.80 2.98 0.84
N THR A 92 -2.94 3.97 0.60
CA THR A 92 -1.58 3.79 0.06
C THR A 92 -0.57 4.42 1.02
N LEU A 93 0.44 3.67 1.39
CA LEU A 93 1.54 4.11 2.26
C LEU A 93 2.87 3.84 1.56
N GLY A 94 3.79 4.79 1.57
CA GLY A 94 5.10 4.50 0.97
C GLY A 94 5.96 5.70 0.64
N SER A 95 6.92 5.48 -0.24
CA SER A 95 7.88 6.48 -0.71
C SER A 95 8.26 6.21 -2.17
N GLY A 96 7.96 7.16 -3.04
CA GLY A 96 8.25 7.06 -4.47
C GLY A 96 7.48 5.91 -5.13
N THR A 97 8.21 4.93 -5.62
CA THR A 97 7.65 3.71 -6.25
C THR A 97 7.60 2.52 -5.29
N ALA A 98 8.09 2.70 -4.06
CA ALA A 98 8.08 1.67 -3.01
C ALA A 98 6.88 1.90 -2.09
N ASP A 99 5.70 1.55 -2.56
CA ASP A 99 4.47 1.73 -1.83
C ASP A 99 3.70 0.40 -1.64
N ILE A 100 2.90 0.36 -0.59
CA ILE A 100 1.95 -0.70 -0.32
C ILE A 100 0.54 -0.11 -0.32
N ARG A 101 -0.44 -0.86 -0.78
CA ARG A 101 -1.84 -0.41 -0.77
C ARG A 101 -2.81 -1.51 -0.37
N ALA A 102 -3.92 -1.09 0.19
CA ALA A 102 -5.07 -1.95 0.44
C ALA A 102 -6.34 -1.27 -0.05
N VAL A 103 -7.28 -2.07 -0.55
CA VAL A 103 -8.65 -1.59 -0.82
C VAL A 103 -9.30 -1.22 0.50
N ASN A 104 -9.90 -0.05 0.60
CA ASN A 104 -10.58 0.39 1.80
C ASN A 104 -11.68 -0.60 2.19
N GLY A 105 -11.69 -1.04 3.45
CA GLY A 105 -12.62 -2.06 3.94
C GLY A 105 -12.12 -3.50 3.80
N THR A 106 -10.89 -3.73 3.32
CA THR A 106 -10.26 -5.06 3.31
C THR A 106 -9.10 -5.10 4.32
N ALA A 107 -8.81 -6.29 4.84
CA ALA A 107 -7.68 -6.50 5.76
C ALA A 107 -6.37 -6.89 5.04
N THR A 108 -6.37 -6.92 3.72
CA THR A 108 -5.22 -7.38 2.92
C THR A 108 -4.44 -6.22 2.35
N TRP A 109 -3.17 -6.12 2.70
CA TRP A 109 -2.21 -5.19 2.09
C TRP A 109 -1.47 -5.88 0.95
N ALA A 110 -1.33 -5.20 -0.18
CA ALA A 110 -0.59 -5.67 -1.33
C ALA A 110 0.51 -4.67 -1.70
N THR A 111 1.64 -5.17 -2.17
CA THR A 111 2.64 -4.34 -2.86
C THR A 111 2.06 -3.91 -4.19
N VAL A 112 2.27 -2.67 -4.55
CA VAL A 112 1.90 -2.19 -5.90
C VAL A 112 2.80 -2.89 -6.91
N SER A 113 2.21 -3.77 -7.70
CA SER A 113 2.90 -4.49 -8.76
C SER A 113 2.81 -3.70 -10.05
N ASP A 114 3.87 -2.98 -10.36
CA ASP A 114 3.95 -2.18 -11.58
C ASP A 114 4.47 -3.05 -12.74
N GLU A 115 3.65 -3.19 -13.77
CA GLU A 115 3.97 -3.94 -14.98
C GLU A 115 5.20 -3.40 -15.71
N ARG A 116 5.50 -2.10 -15.56
CA ARG A 116 6.68 -1.44 -16.15
C ARG A 116 8.02 -2.00 -15.64
N TYR A 117 8.03 -2.65 -14.48
CA TYR A 117 9.22 -3.32 -13.94
C TYR A 117 9.33 -4.78 -14.33
N LYS A 118 8.38 -5.31 -15.12
CA LYS A 118 8.35 -6.68 -15.56
C LYS A 118 8.69 -6.75 -17.04
N LYS A 119 9.40 -7.78 -17.42
CA LYS A 119 9.78 -8.05 -18.81
C LYS A 119 9.23 -9.41 -19.23
N ASP A 120 8.88 -9.53 -20.49
CA ASP A 120 8.45 -10.78 -21.10
C ASP A 120 7.24 -11.42 -20.39
N ILE A 121 6.25 -10.56 -20.05
CA ILE A 121 4.99 -11.00 -19.43
C ILE A 121 4.19 -11.77 -20.48
N VAL A 122 4.03 -13.06 -20.22
CA VAL A 122 3.20 -13.96 -21.03
C VAL A 122 2.27 -14.75 -20.14
N ASP A 123 1.14 -15.17 -20.67
CA ASP A 123 0.24 -16.05 -19.96
C ASP A 123 0.95 -17.37 -19.62
N SER A 124 0.82 -17.81 -18.39
CA SER A 124 1.42 -19.08 -17.98
C SER A 124 0.69 -20.24 -18.64
N THR A 125 1.45 -21.11 -19.30
CA THR A 125 0.95 -22.40 -19.80
C THR A 125 0.94 -23.49 -18.71
N ALA A 126 1.41 -23.16 -17.50
CA ALA A 126 1.37 -24.07 -16.37
C ALA A 126 -0.07 -24.23 -15.88
N GLY A 127 -0.73 -25.26 -16.32
CA GLY A 127 -2.10 -25.58 -15.95
C GLY A 127 -2.22 -26.55 -14.78
N LEU A 128 -3.33 -27.29 -14.71
CA LEU A 128 -3.62 -28.28 -13.68
C LEU A 128 -2.52 -29.32 -13.50
N SER A 129 -1.78 -29.67 -14.56
CA SER A 129 -0.65 -30.60 -14.48
C SER A 129 0.48 -30.08 -13.56
N PHE A 130 0.77 -28.77 -13.61
CA PHE A 130 1.72 -28.15 -12.68
C PHE A 130 1.19 -28.17 -11.25
N ILE A 131 -0.07 -27.79 -11.03
CA ILE A 131 -0.70 -27.85 -9.71
C ILE A 131 -0.67 -29.27 -9.15
N ASN A 132 -0.98 -30.28 -9.98
CA ASN A 132 -0.95 -31.69 -9.57
C ASN A 132 0.46 -32.22 -9.31
N ALA A 133 1.49 -31.61 -9.91
CA ALA A 133 2.88 -31.93 -9.66
C ALA A 133 3.42 -31.33 -8.35
N LEU A 134 2.76 -30.32 -7.79
CA LEU A 134 3.08 -29.80 -6.48
C LEU A 134 2.77 -30.86 -5.43
N GLN A 135 3.79 -31.31 -4.72
CA GLN A 135 3.65 -32.29 -3.65
C GLN A 135 3.75 -31.60 -2.28
N PRO A 136 2.63 -31.19 -1.69
CA PRO A 136 2.65 -30.73 -0.30
C PRO A 136 3.07 -31.89 0.61
N ARG A 137 3.94 -31.60 1.53
CA ARG A 137 4.45 -32.57 2.50
C ARG A 137 3.89 -32.26 3.87
N THR A 138 3.77 -33.29 4.68
CA THR A 138 3.59 -33.17 6.10
C THR A 138 4.84 -33.62 6.82
N TRP A 139 5.22 -32.90 7.87
CA TRP A 139 6.40 -33.27 8.65
C TRP A 139 6.23 -32.92 10.13
N LYS A 140 7.03 -33.55 10.94
CA LYS A 140 7.26 -33.15 12.32
C LYS A 140 8.73 -32.75 12.45
N TYR A 141 8.99 -31.83 13.35
CA TYR A 141 10.37 -31.50 13.66
C TYR A 141 11.02 -32.65 14.44
N LYS A 142 12.29 -32.88 14.14
CA LYS A 142 13.15 -33.80 14.87
C LYS A 142 13.38 -33.30 16.29
N THR A 143 13.72 -34.22 17.20
CA THR A 143 14.30 -33.84 18.49
C THR A 143 15.70 -33.27 18.30
N LEU A 144 16.23 -32.56 19.28
CA LEU A 144 17.58 -32.00 19.21
C LEU A 144 18.63 -33.10 19.10
N GLY A 145 18.38 -34.28 19.69
CA GLY A 145 19.27 -35.45 19.57
C GLY A 145 19.23 -36.15 18.20
N GLU A 146 18.18 -35.92 17.39
CA GLU A 146 18.08 -36.47 16.02
C GLU A 146 18.63 -35.54 14.94
N LEU A 147 19.05 -34.32 15.32
CA LEU A 147 19.70 -33.41 14.38
C LEU A 147 21.11 -33.89 14.03
N PRO A 148 21.69 -33.51 12.88
CA PRO A 148 23.09 -33.73 12.60
C PRO A 148 23.99 -33.04 13.64
N GLU A 149 25.04 -33.72 14.07
CA GLU A 149 26.01 -33.20 15.05
C GLU A 149 26.65 -31.84 14.64
N THR A 150 26.64 -31.56 13.35
CA THR A 150 27.14 -30.29 12.79
C THR A 150 26.18 -29.10 12.98
N PHE A 151 24.99 -29.32 13.49
CA PHE A 151 24.02 -28.27 13.71
C PHE A 151 24.17 -27.65 15.09
N ASN A 152 24.16 -26.31 15.17
CA ASN A 152 24.33 -25.60 16.44
C ASN A 152 23.27 -25.93 17.51
N ALA A 153 22.12 -26.46 17.09
CA ALA A 153 21.05 -26.87 17.98
C ALA A 153 21.11 -28.35 18.36
N TYR A 154 22.13 -29.09 17.94
CA TYR A 154 22.28 -30.49 18.30
C TYR A 154 22.61 -30.65 19.78
N GLU A 155 21.86 -31.51 20.46
CA GLU A 155 22.10 -31.91 21.85
C GLU A 155 22.01 -33.44 21.94
N ALA A 156 23.12 -34.11 22.22
CA ALA A 156 23.18 -35.57 22.29
C ALA A 156 22.13 -36.12 23.28
N GLU A 157 21.38 -37.14 22.86
CA GLU A 157 20.32 -37.81 23.63
C GLU A 157 19.14 -36.95 24.06
N SER A 158 19.04 -35.69 23.60
CA SER A 158 17.91 -34.80 23.89
C SER A 158 16.62 -35.29 23.24
N THR A 159 15.55 -35.34 23.99
CA THR A 159 14.21 -35.66 23.51
C THR A 159 13.37 -34.40 23.27
N GLU A 160 13.94 -33.22 23.48
CA GLU A 160 13.30 -31.94 23.20
C GLU A 160 13.13 -31.74 21.70
N VAL A 161 11.93 -31.35 21.24
CA VAL A 161 11.63 -31.14 19.82
C VAL A 161 12.09 -29.73 19.40
N PHE A 162 12.81 -29.65 18.28
CA PHE A 162 13.48 -28.43 17.79
C PHE A 162 12.59 -27.18 17.72
N LYS A 163 11.32 -27.30 17.37
CA LYS A 163 10.40 -26.15 17.32
C LYS A 163 9.03 -26.42 17.96
N ASN A 164 8.33 -27.44 17.49
CA ASN A 164 7.01 -27.79 17.98
C ASN A 164 6.71 -29.26 17.72
N THR A 165 5.78 -29.80 18.48
CA THR A 165 5.35 -31.22 18.39
C THR A 165 4.23 -31.44 17.38
N GLN A 166 3.71 -30.39 16.74
CA GLN A 166 2.58 -30.46 15.82
C GLN A 166 3.00 -31.02 14.46
N THR A 167 2.04 -31.56 13.72
CA THR A 167 2.24 -31.88 12.30
C THR A 167 2.18 -30.61 11.50
N ASN A 168 3.21 -30.33 10.74
CA ASN A 168 3.33 -29.16 9.88
C ASN A 168 2.98 -29.56 8.44
N HIS A 169 2.45 -28.60 7.68
CA HIS A 169 2.06 -28.80 6.29
C HIS A 169 2.72 -27.72 5.41
N GLY A 170 3.19 -28.09 4.24
CA GLY A 170 3.78 -27.15 3.29
C GLY A 170 4.70 -27.81 2.28
N PHE A 171 5.57 -27.00 1.69
CA PHE A 171 6.60 -27.44 0.75
C PHE A 171 7.95 -27.41 1.44
N ILE A 172 8.73 -28.48 1.27
CA ILE A 172 10.10 -28.58 1.80
C ILE A 172 11.04 -28.12 0.69
N ALA A 173 11.84 -27.09 0.96
CA ALA A 173 12.96 -26.71 0.10
C ALA A 173 14.04 -27.80 0.20
N GLN A 174 14.53 -28.28 -0.94
CA GLN A 174 15.64 -29.23 -1.04
C GLN A 174 16.87 -28.51 -1.55
#